data_1d8f3d695ea8b3b51d9ae13284932105
#
_entry.id   1d8f3d695ea8b3b51d9ae13284932105
#
_cell.length_a   1.000
_cell.length_b   1.000
_cell.length_c   1.000
_cell.angle_alpha   90.00
_cell.angle_beta   90.00
_cell.angle_gamma   90.00
#
_symmetry.space_group_name_H-M   'P 1'
#
loop_
_entity.id
_entity.type
_entity.pdbx_description
1 polymer ?
#
loop_
_entity_poly.entity_id
_entity_poly.type
_entity_poly.pdbx_seq_one_letter_code
_entity_poly.pdbx_strand_id
1 'polypeptide(L)'
;ADAGFFLNSIQIDFAFWVSSMGDRGGELTRINYMSGRTYNNVYSPDSWNGVWSSAYRGMLEDIRLMNILADEAGLTYHRGMGKVFQAYILLTLVDYFGDIPYTEALQGAEAILNPVSDSGESVYNAAISTLESAISDFNSGGPVPSNDYYYQGDADKWIKAANSIKKKALLNLGDFSNYNSITNYIVNPSDDFQFVWGTSPATPDTRHPLYRSNYTSTGGGEYMSNWLMFNMINGHAGNTDPRINYYFYRQVDNTPGFDSSADEEVLECGLPGYYVPPQLRGSDTPFCAPTNSSSKPANGYWGRDHGNDNGIPPDGFKRTLRGIYPAGGAFDDESFEGKVDGDGQGGFGITPILLS
;
A
#
# COMPACT_ATOMS: atom_id res chain seq x y z
N ALA A 1 9.90 0.46 -30.70
CA ALA A 1 9.03 0.66 -29.53
C ALA A 1 8.60 2.12 -29.50
N ASP A 2 7.41 2.39 -28.99
CA ASP A 2 6.84 3.72 -28.84
C ASP A 2 6.91 4.11 -27.37
N ALA A 3 7.22 5.36 -27.04
CA ALA A 3 7.26 5.87 -25.67
C ALA A 3 5.94 5.62 -24.91
N GLY A 4 4.79 5.65 -25.61
CA GLY A 4 3.49 5.37 -25.04
C GLY A 4 3.30 3.93 -24.56
N PHE A 5 3.96 2.94 -25.18
CA PHE A 5 3.92 1.55 -24.70
C PHE A 5 4.66 1.40 -23.38
N PHE A 6 5.85 2.02 -23.28
CA PHE A 6 6.59 2.03 -22.01
C PHE A 6 5.80 2.75 -20.91
N LEU A 7 5.20 3.90 -21.24
CA LEU A 7 4.39 4.64 -20.27
C LEU A 7 3.21 3.80 -19.72
N ASN A 8 2.53 3.04 -20.59
CA ASN A 8 1.47 2.11 -20.15
C ASN A 8 1.99 1.08 -19.17
N SER A 9 3.10 0.41 -19.49
CA SER A 9 3.71 -0.60 -18.62
C SER A 9 4.08 0.01 -17.27
N ILE A 10 4.82 1.11 -17.28
CA ILE A 10 5.29 1.81 -16.10
C ILE A 10 4.13 2.15 -15.15
N GLN A 11 3.06 2.73 -15.65
CA GLN A 11 1.92 3.17 -14.83
C GLN A 11 1.22 2.01 -14.13
N ILE A 12 0.99 0.91 -14.87
CA ILE A 12 0.31 -0.28 -14.34
C ILE A 12 1.21 -1.00 -13.35
N ASP A 13 2.47 -1.24 -13.71
CA ASP A 13 3.44 -1.94 -12.87
C ASP A 13 3.71 -1.16 -11.57
N PHE A 14 3.76 0.17 -11.66
CA PHE A 14 3.90 1.03 -10.50
C PHE A 14 2.72 0.88 -9.52
N ALA A 15 1.49 0.84 -10.01
CA ALA A 15 0.31 0.66 -9.17
C ALA A 15 0.35 -0.69 -8.42
N PHE A 16 0.70 -1.78 -9.10
CA PHE A 16 0.86 -3.10 -8.48
C PHE A 16 2.04 -3.14 -7.50
N TRP A 17 3.16 -2.54 -7.87
CA TRP A 17 4.36 -2.50 -7.04
C TRP A 17 4.13 -1.72 -5.74
N VAL A 18 3.50 -0.56 -5.82
CA VAL A 18 3.14 0.23 -4.63
C VAL A 18 2.18 -0.54 -3.72
N SER A 19 1.17 -1.22 -4.30
CA SER A 19 0.28 -2.08 -3.52
C SER A 19 1.06 -3.18 -2.78
N SER A 20 2.02 -3.83 -3.46
CA SER A 20 2.85 -4.87 -2.87
C SER A 20 3.80 -4.36 -1.79
N MET A 21 4.42 -3.18 -2.00
CA MET A 21 5.28 -2.56 -1.00
C MET A 21 4.49 -2.09 0.21
N GLY A 22 3.30 -1.49 -0.03
CA GLY A 22 2.41 -1.05 1.02
C GLY A 22 1.89 -2.19 1.90
N ASP A 23 1.58 -3.34 1.31
CA ASP A 23 1.13 -4.52 2.06
C ASP A 23 2.24 -5.06 2.96
N ARG A 24 3.47 -5.21 2.42
CA ARG A 24 4.66 -5.59 3.22
C ARG A 24 4.95 -4.58 4.34
N GLY A 25 4.90 -3.29 4.04
CA GLY A 25 5.08 -2.25 5.06
C GLY A 25 4.00 -2.32 6.14
N GLY A 26 2.76 -2.55 5.74
CA GLY A 26 1.64 -2.75 6.65
C GLY A 26 1.83 -3.95 7.59
N GLU A 27 2.35 -5.06 7.07
CA GLU A 27 2.68 -6.23 7.88
C GLU A 27 3.86 -5.95 8.84
N LEU A 28 4.94 -5.34 8.35
CA LEU A 28 6.10 -5.01 9.18
C LEU A 28 5.75 -4.05 10.32
N THR A 29 4.80 -3.15 10.11
CA THR A 29 4.35 -2.16 11.10
C THR A 29 3.14 -2.60 11.91
N ARG A 30 2.63 -3.83 11.70
CA ARG A 30 1.45 -4.40 12.35
C ARG A 30 0.13 -3.69 12.01
N ILE A 31 0.09 -2.93 10.95
CA ILE A 31 -1.15 -2.39 10.41
C ILE A 31 -1.95 -3.52 9.75
N ASN A 32 -1.26 -4.38 8.99
CA ASN A 32 -1.81 -5.61 8.45
C ASN A 32 -1.43 -6.80 9.32
N TYR A 33 -2.21 -7.88 9.24
CA TYR A 33 -1.82 -9.16 9.81
C TYR A 33 -0.68 -9.77 9.00
N MET A 34 0.32 -10.31 9.68
CA MET A 34 1.40 -11.08 9.10
C MET A 34 1.32 -12.52 9.57
N SER A 35 1.27 -13.48 8.66
CA SER A 35 1.38 -14.89 8.99
C SER A 35 2.84 -15.25 9.26
N GLY A 36 3.10 -16.10 10.25
CA GLY A 36 4.45 -16.51 10.60
C GLY A 36 5.00 -15.83 11.85
N ARG A 37 5.73 -16.62 12.63
CA ARG A 37 6.08 -16.26 14.02
C ARG A 37 7.17 -15.22 14.13
N THR A 38 7.98 -15.06 13.10
CA THR A 38 9.08 -14.10 13.09
C THR A 38 9.19 -13.40 11.74
N TYR A 39 9.68 -12.18 11.74
CA TYR A 39 9.93 -11.44 10.50
C TYR A 39 10.86 -12.20 9.54
N ASN A 40 11.90 -12.88 10.05
CA ASN A 40 12.81 -13.66 9.22
C ASN A 40 12.14 -14.84 8.51
N ASN A 41 11.08 -15.41 9.08
CA ASN A 41 10.34 -16.51 8.45
C ASN A 41 9.47 -16.02 7.30
N VAL A 42 8.96 -14.78 7.39
CA VAL A 42 8.08 -14.18 6.36
C VAL A 42 8.90 -13.39 5.37
N TYR A 43 9.85 -12.61 5.84
CA TYR A 43 10.67 -11.68 5.06
C TYR A 43 12.15 -12.04 5.11
N SER A 44 12.49 -13.25 4.61
CA SER A 44 13.88 -13.57 4.27
C SER A 44 14.37 -12.66 3.13
N PRO A 45 15.66 -12.46 2.95
CA PRO A 45 16.20 -11.66 1.84
C PRO A 45 15.60 -12.03 0.48
N ASP A 46 15.41 -13.31 0.22
CA ASP A 46 14.85 -13.81 -1.05
C ASP A 46 13.40 -13.40 -1.30
N SER A 47 12.62 -13.16 -0.26
CA SER A 47 11.21 -12.72 -0.38
C SER A 47 11.06 -11.35 -1.03
N TRP A 48 12.14 -10.56 -1.08
CA TRP A 48 12.17 -9.23 -1.69
C TRP A 48 12.59 -9.24 -3.16
N ASN A 49 13.10 -10.37 -3.68
CA ASN A 49 13.59 -10.48 -5.06
C ASN A 49 12.57 -10.03 -6.10
N GLY A 50 11.29 -10.36 -5.90
CA GLY A 50 10.21 -9.97 -6.81
C GLY A 50 10.03 -8.46 -6.92
N VAL A 51 9.89 -7.77 -5.80
CA VAL A 51 9.69 -6.31 -5.78
C VAL A 51 10.94 -5.55 -6.21
N TRP A 52 12.13 -6.07 -5.87
CA TRP A 52 13.40 -5.55 -6.33
C TRP A 52 13.55 -5.65 -7.86
N SER A 53 13.27 -6.84 -8.40
CA SER A 53 13.32 -7.07 -9.84
C SER A 53 12.31 -6.23 -10.60
N SER A 54 11.08 -6.08 -10.10
CA SER A 54 10.08 -5.19 -10.69
C SER A 54 10.53 -3.73 -10.70
N ALA A 55 11.19 -3.27 -9.65
CA ALA A 55 11.71 -1.91 -9.61
C ALA A 55 12.81 -1.69 -10.65
N TYR A 56 13.89 -2.49 -10.62
CA TYR A 56 15.07 -2.26 -11.47
C TYR A 56 14.91 -2.75 -12.90
N ARG A 57 14.56 -4.03 -13.09
CA ARG A 57 14.48 -4.65 -14.43
C ARG A 57 13.18 -4.33 -15.16
N GLY A 58 12.14 -3.99 -14.41
CA GLY A 58 10.87 -3.51 -14.97
C GLY A 58 10.89 -2.00 -15.07
N MET A 59 10.29 -1.32 -14.09
CA MET A 59 9.94 0.10 -14.18
C MET A 59 11.11 1.05 -14.43
N LEU A 60 12.23 0.93 -13.69
CA LEU A 60 13.36 1.86 -13.87
C LEU A 60 14.01 1.68 -15.24
N GLU A 61 14.13 0.46 -15.76
CA GLU A 61 14.64 0.22 -17.11
C GLU A 61 13.66 0.71 -18.18
N ASP A 62 12.36 0.47 -18.01
CA ASP A 62 11.34 0.98 -18.94
C ASP A 62 11.30 2.51 -18.94
N ILE A 63 11.47 3.18 -17.79
CA ILE A 63 11.60 4.64 -17.70
C ILE A 63 12.84 5.12 -18.46
N ARG A 64 13.98 4.44 -18.29
CA ARG A 64 15.22 4.78 -19.00
C ARG A 64 15.03 4.70 -20.52
N LEU A 65 14.45 3.62 -21.01
CA LEU A 65 14.19 3.41 -22.44
C LEU A 65 13.14 4.40 -22.98
N MET A 66 12.07 4.64 -22.20
CA MET A 66 11.06 5.64 -22.55
C MET A 66 11.68 7.04 -22.68
N ASN A 67 12.54 7.41 -21.76
CA ASN A 67 13.16 8.75 -21.78
C ASN A 67 14.05 8.97 -23.01
N ILE A 68 14.76 7.95 -23.48
CA ILE A 68 15.54 8.04 -24.73
C ILE A 68 14.61 8.38 -25.92
N LEU A 69 13.52 7.63 -26.05
CA LEU A 69 12.55 7.86 -27.14
C LEU A 69 11.83 9.20 -26.99
N ALA A 70 11.53 9.59 -25.76
CA ALA A 70 10.86 10.85 -25.46
C ALA A 70 11.76 12.05 -25.72
N ASP A 71 13.08 11.94 -25.48
CA ASP A 71 14.05 12.97 -25.81
C ASP A 71 14.15 13.19 -27.32
N GLU A 72 14.25 12.12 -28.09
CA GLU A 72 14.31 12.17 -29.56
C GLU A 72 13.04 12.80 -30.18
N ALA A 73 11.89 12.56 -29.56
CA ALA A 73 10.57 13.00 -30.05
C ALA A 73 10.06 14.30 -29.39
N GLY A 74 10.78 14.89 -28.45
CA GLY A 74 10.36 16.10 -27.73
C GLY A 74 9.14 15.87 -26.80
N LEU A 75 8.96 14.66 -26.28
CA LEU A 75 7.83 14.27 -25.43
C LEU A 75 8.11 14.59 -23.96
N THR A 76 8.15 15.87 -23.63
CA THR A 76 8.50 16.35 -22.27
C THR A 76 7.53 15.85 -21.22
N TYR A 77 6.24 15.69 -21.54
CA TYR A 77 5.24 15.19 -20.61
C TYR A 77 5.53 13.74 -20.20
N HIS A 78 5.87 12.86 -21.15
CA HIS A 78 6.27 11.47 -20.87
C HIS A 78 7.48 11.41 -19.94
N ARG A 79 8.50 12.26 -20.20
CA ARG A 79 9.68 12.36 -19.33
C ARG A 79 9.32 12.83 -17.91
N GLY A 80 8.47 13.86 -17.81
CA GLY A 80 7.99 14.35 -16.52
C GLY A 80 7.34 13.25 -15.69
N MET A 81 6.41 12.50 -16.30
CA MET A 81 5.76 11.36 -15.64
C MET A 81 6.79 10.28 -15.22
N GLY A 82 7.65 9.87 -16.13
CA GLY A 82 8.71 8.89 -15.86
C GLY A 82 9.59 9.30 -14.68
N LYS A 83 9.99 10.56 -14.61
CA LYS A 83 10.80 11.10 -13.50
C LYS A 83 10.06 11.10 -12.16
N VAL A 84 8.76 11.38 -12.15
CA VAL A 84 7.96 11.28 -10.91
C VAL A 84 7.92 9.85 -10.41
N PHE A 85 7.64 8.87 -11.28
CA PHE A 85 7.67 7.45 -10.92
C PHE A 85 9.07 7.01 -10.46
N GLN A 86 10.11 7.39 -11.19
CA GLN A 86 11.50 7.07 -10.83
C GLN A 86 11.85 7.56 -9.43
N ALA A 87 11.56 8.82 -9.12
CA ALA A 87 11.85 9.40 -7.82
C ALA A 87 11.10 8.68 -6.71
N TYR A 88 9.81 8.39 -6.89
CA TYR A 88 9.02 7.65 -5.90
C TYR A 88 9.58 6.24 -5.65
N ILE A 89 9.94 5.52 -6.73
CA ILE A 89 10.53 4.18 -6.62
C ILE A 89 11.84 4.23 -5.84
N LEU A 90 12.76 5.14 -6.19
CA LEU A 90 14.05 5.28 -5.53
C LEU A 90 13.92 5.63 -4.05
N LEU A 91 13.07 6.60 -3.70
CA LEU A 91 12.80 6.98 -2.31
C LEU A 91 12.25 5.79 -1.52
N THR A 92 11.29 5.05 -2.09
CA THR A 92 10.72 3.86 -1.44
C THR A 92 11.76 2.77 -1.24
N LEU A 93 12.61 2.50 -2.23
CA LEU A 93 13.69 1.52 -2.10
C LEU A 93 14.67 1.91 -0.98
N VAL A 94 15.04 3.19 -0.88
CA VAL A 94 15.90 3.66 0.22
C VAL A 94 15.20 3.51 1.58
N ASP A 95 13.91 3.85 1.66
CA ASP A 95 13.13 3.72 2.91
C ASP A 95 13.12 2.27 3.44
N TYR A 96 13.14 1.26 2.53
CA TYR A 96 13.10 -0.16 2.90
C TYR A 96 14.48 -0.79 3.04
N PHE A 97 15.46 -0.39 2.23
CA PHE A 97 16.73 -1.11 2.10
C PHE A 97 17.97 -0.29 2.50
N GLY A 98 17.82 1.02 2.71
CA GLY A 98 18.96 1.90 3.00
C GLY A 98 19.76 2.24 1.75
N ASP A 99 21.02 1.79 1.68
CA ASP A 99 21.87 2.02 0.50
C ASP A 99 21.45 1.13 -0.66
N ILE A 100 21.32 1.71 -1.86
CA ILE A 100 20.85 1.01 -3.06
C ILE A 100 21.67 1.38 -4.29
N PRO A 101 21.81 0.51 -5.31
CA PRO A 101 22.43 0.87 -6.57
C PRO A 101 21.64 1.98 -7.29
N TYR A 102 22.33 3.06 -7.66
CA TYR A 102 21.76 4.17 -8.42
C TYR A 102 22.68 4.65 -9.53
N THR A 103 23.88 5.12 -9.21
CA THR A 103 24.78 5.74 -10.21
C THR A 103 25.28 4.75 -11.25
N GLU A 104 25.51 3.50 -10.85
CA GLU A 104 25.93 2.41 -11.74
C GLU A 104 24.78 1.49 -12.15
N ALA A 105 23.57 1.76 -11.66
CA ALA A 105 22.40 0.95 -12.00
C ALA A 105 22.03 1.11 -13.49
N LEU A 106 21.51 0.02 -14.09
CA LEU A 106 21.00 -0.01 -15.47
C LEU A 106 22.07 0.30 -16.56
N GLN A 107 23.33 0.12 -16.23
CA GLN A 107 24.47 0.32 -17.13
C GLN A 107 25.04 -1.00 -17.66
N GLY A 108 24.18 -2.00 -17.90
CA GLY A 108 24.60 -3.28 -18.45
C GLY A 108 25.25 -3.18 -19.83
N ALA A 109 24.89 -2.16 -20.62
CA ALA A 109 25.51 -1.89 -21.93
C ALA A 109 26.99 -1.46 -21.80
N GLU A 110 27.37 -0.82 -20.70
CA GLU A 110 28.76 -0.49 -20.34
C GLU A 110 29.46 -1.62 -19.59
N ALA A 111 28.88 -2.82 -19.58
CA ALA A 111 29.39 -4.01 -18.89
C ALA A 111 29.46 -3.89 -17.35
N ILE A 112 28.71 -3.00 -16.73
CA ILE A 112 28.56 -2.92 -15.29
C ILE A 112 27.47 -3.89 -14.87
N LEU A 113 27.88 -5.11 -14.51
CA LEU A 113 26.97 -6.19 -14.11
C LEU A 113 26.77 -6.29 -12.61
N ASN A 114 27.64 -5.69 -11.82
CA ASN A 114 27.61 -5.68 -10.37
C ASN A 114 27.75 -4.23 -9.88
N PRO A 115 26.67 -3.42 -9.98
CA PRO A 115 26.72 -2.02 -9.59
C PRO A 115 26.96 -1.89 -8.07
N VAL A 116 27.71 -0.86 -7.68
CA VAL A 116 27.89 -0.52 -6.27
C VAL A 116 26.62 0.11 -5.69
N SER A 117 26.44 0.01 -4.39
CA SER A 117 25.39 0.74 -3.68
C SER A 117 25.82 2.18 -3.42
N ASP A 118 24.94 3.11 -3.74
CA ASP A 118 25.05 4.51 -3.35
C ASP A 118 24.41 4.71 -1.96
N SER A 119 24.90 5.70 -1.21
CA SER A 119 24.29 6.00 0.09
C SER A 119 22.84 6.47 -0.06
N GLY A 120 21.97 6.04 0.87
CA GLY A 120 20.57 6.43 0.86
C GLY A 120 20.37 7.95 0.79
N GLU A 121 21.20 8.74 1.51
CA GLU A 121 21.18 10.21 1.44
C GLU A 121 21.48 10.73 0.03
N SER A 122 22.46 10.16 -0.66
CA SER A 122 22.80 10.59 -2.03
C SER A 122 21.66 10.27 -3.01
N VAL A 123 21.02 9.11 -2.85
CA VAL A 123 19.88 8.72 -3.68
C VAL A 123 18.65 9.62 -3.39
N TYR A 124 18.42 9.98 -2.14
CA TYR A 124 17.36 10.94 -1.79
C TYR A 124 17.57 12.30 -2.47
N ASN A 125 18.81 12.84 -2.42
CA ASN A 125 19.13 14.09 -3.08
C ASN A 125 18.98 13.98 -4.60
N ALA A 126 19.37 12.87 -5.21
CA ALA A 126 19.16 12.61 -6.62
C ALA A 126 17.67 12.54 -7.00
N ALA A 127 16.85 11.88 -6.17
CA ALA A 127 15.40 11.82 -6.37
C ALA A 127 14.75 13.20 -6.27
N ILE A 128 15.16 14.06 -5.33
CA ILE A 128 14.71 15.46 -5.25
C ILE A 128 15.04 16.22 -6.52
N SER A 129 16.28 16.11 -7.02
CA SER A 129 16.69 16.76 -8.27
C SER A 129 15.91 16.22 -9.48
N THR A 130 15.60 14.93 -9.48
CA THR A 130 14.75 14.28 -10.51
C THR A 130 13.35 14.86 -10.52
N LEU A 131 12.75 15.10 -9.34
CA LEU A 131 11.42 15.74 -9.22
C LEU A 131 11.43 17.19 -9.69
N GLU A 132 12.50 17.95 -9.43
CA GLU A 132 12.67 19.31 -9.96
C GLU A 132 12.76 19.32 -11.48
N SER A 133 13.46 18.35 -12.04
CA SER A 133 13.54 18.16 -13.49
C SER A 133 12.17 17.73 -14.08
N ALA A 134 11.40 16.90 -13.39
CA ALA A 134 10.03 16.54 -13.80
C ALA A 134 9.13 17.78 -13.86
N ILE A 135 9.17 18.63 -12.84
CA ILE A 135 8.40 19.89 -12.79
C ILE A 135 8.78 20.80 -13.97
N SER A 136 10.07 20.87 -14.30
CA SER A 136 10.54 21.63 -15.47
C SER A 136 10.00 21.06 -16.78
N ASP A 137 9.96 19.73 -16.93
CA ASP A 137 9.40 19.07 -18.11
C ASP A 137 7.90 19.37 -18.28
N PHE A 138 7.11 19.32 -17.22
CA PHE A 138 5.69 19.69 -17.28
C PHE A 138 5.47 21.17 -17.63
N ASN A 139 6.28 22.06 -17.08
CA ASN A 139 6.21 23.51 -17.38
C ASN A 139 6.65 23.86 -18.81
N SER A 140 7.46 23.04 -19.45
CA SER A 140 7.92 23.30 -20.82
C SER A 140 6.85 23.08 -21.88
N GLY A 141 5.77 22.38 -21.55
CA GLY A 141 4.62 22.12 -22.41
C GLY A 141 4.98 21.26 -23.62
N GLY A 142 4.52 20.05 -23.67
CA GLY A 142 4.74 19.12 -24.76
C GLY A 142 3.46 18.35 -25.08
N PRO A 143 3.51 17.41 -26.03
CA PRO A 143 2.37 16.56 -26.32
C PRO A 143 1.96 15.77 -25.07
N VAL A 144 0.70 15.91 -24.70
CA VAL A 144 0.10 15.18 -23.59
C VAL A 144 -0.19 13.75 -24.03
N PRO A 145 0.23 12.73 -23.26
CA PRO A 145 -0.10 11.34 -23.59
C PRO A 145 -1.61 11.10 -23.45
N SER A 146 -2.19 10.35 -24.39
CA SER A 146 -3.61 9.98 -24.35
C SER A 146 -3.93 8.95 -23.26
N ASN A 147 -2.93 8.37 -22.63
CA ASN A 147 -2.97 7.24 -21.72
C ASN A 147 -2.40 7.57 -20.33
N ASP A 148 -2.60 8.79 -19.85
CA ASP A 148 -2.31 9.14 -18.47
C ASP A 148 -3.43 8.63 -17.54
N TYR A 149 -3.15 7.54 -16.81
CA TYR A 149 -4.11 6.87 -15.93
C TYR A 149 -4.25 7.53 -14.55
N TYR A 150 -3.40 8.50 -14.22
CA TYR A 150 -3.41 9.20 -12.93
C TYR A 150 -4.16 10.51 -13.00
N TYR A 151 -3.77 11.38 -13.91
CA TYR A 151 -4.29 12.75 -13.96
C TYR A 151 -4.86 13.16 -15.32
N GLN A 152 -4.96 12.22 -16.27
CA GLN A 152 -5.60 12.44 -17.58
C GLN A 152 -5.04 13.64 -18.35
N GLY A 153 -3.76 13.91 -18.19
CA GLY A 153 -3.07 14.99 -18.87
C GLY A 153 -3.03 16.33 -18.13
N ASP A 154 -3.40 16.36 -16.85
CA ASP A 154 -3.33 17.57 -16.04
C ASP A 154 -1.92 17.78 -15.48
N ALA A 155 -1.15 18.65 -16.12
CA ALA A 155 0.23 18.97 -15.72
C ALA A 155 0.31 19.60 -14.31
N ASP A 156 -0.66 20.42 -13.93
CA ASP A 156 -0.64 21.08 -12.61
C ASP A 156 -0.79 20.07 -11.49
N LYS A 157 -1.59 19.03 -11.68
CA LYS A 157 -1.72 17.94 -10.71
C LYS A 157 -0.44 17.10 -10.62
N TRP A 158 0.21 16.82 -11.75
CA TRP A 158 1.53 16.17 -11.75
C TRP A 158 2.59 16.99 -11.01
N ILE A 159 2.60 18.31 -11.17
CA ILE A 159 3.48 19.23 -10.45
C ILE A 159 3.20 19.19 -8.95
N LYS A 160 1.92 19.18 -8.54
CA LYS A 160 1.54 19.04 -7.13
C LYS A 160 1.97 17.70 -6.56
N ALA A 161 1.81 16.61 -7.30
CA ALA A 161 2.28 15.29 -6.88
C ALA A 161 3.81 15.27 -6.71
N ALA A 162 4.55 15.76 -7.69
CA ALA A 162 6.02 15.88 -7.62
C ALA A 162 6.47 16.69 -6.39
N ASN A 163 5.83 17.82 -6.12
CA ASN A 163 6.11 18.64 -4.95
C ASN A 163 5.75 17.95 -3.63
N SER A 164 4.67 17.18 -3.59
CA SER A 164 4.27 16.42 -2.38
C SER A 164 5.27 15.30 -2.08
N ILE A 165 5.75 14.58 -3.10
CA ILE A 165 6.81 13.58 -2.95
C ILE A 165 8.11 14.27 -2.47
N LYS A 166 8.45 15.41 -3.06
CA LYS A 166 9.61 16.21 -2.65
C LYS A 166 9.50 16.67 -1.18
N LYS A 167 8.33 17.13 -0.76
CA LYS A 167 8.09 17.50 0.66
C LYS A 167 8.32 16.32 1.59
N LYS A 168 7.82 15.12 1.24
CA LYS A 168 8.06 13.90 2.02
C LYS A 168 9.56 13.60 2.13
N ALA A 169 10.30 13.67 1.02
CA ALA A 169 11.73 13.43 1.00
C ALA A 169 12.50 14.44 1.86
N LEU A 170 12.18 15.73 1.75
CA LEU A 170 12.79 16.78 2.57
C LEU A 170 12.49 16.62 4.06
N LEU A 171 11.27 16.19 4.41
CA LEU A 171 10.90 15.89 5.80
C LEU A 171 11.77 14.77 6.36
N ASN A 172 11.95 13.68 5.60
CA ASN A 172 12.77 12.54 6.01
C ASN A 172 14.26 12.92 6.17
N LEU A 173 14.77 13.84 5.35
CA LEU A 173 16.12 14.40 5.48
C LEU A 173 16.26 15.42 6.62
N GLY A 174 15.16 15.87 7.23
CA GLY A 174 15.17 16.93 8.22
C GLY A 174 15.41 18.34 7.66
N ASP A 175 15.28 18.50 6.33
CA ASP A 175 15.40 19.80 5.67
C ASP A 175 14.10 20.61 5.73
N PHE A 176 13.78 21.10 6.90
CA PHE A 176 12.55 21.84 7.14
C PHE A 176 12.50 23.20 6.42
N SER A 177 13.65 23.78 6.08
CA SER A 177 13.71 25.04 5.35
C SER A 177 13.15 24.87 3.95
N ASN A 178 13.70 23.92 3.19
CA ASN A 178 13.23 23.62 1.85
C ASN A 178 11.84 23.01 1.83
N TYR A 179 11.49 22.17 2.84
CA TYR A 179 10.13 21.66 3.03
C TYR A 179 9.09 22.79 3.10
N ASN A 180 9.35 23.83 3.93
CA ASN A 180 8.41 24.94 4.14
C ASN A 180 8.34 25.88 2.93
N SER A 181 9.35 25.91 2.07
CA SER A 181 9.37 26.75 0.87
C SER A 181 8.41 26.25 -0.23
N ILE A 182 8.01 24.98 -0.19
CA ILE A 182 7.11 24.40 -1.20
C ILE A 182 5.67 24.74 -0.83
N THR A 183 5.02 25.52 -1.70
CA THR A 183 3.64 26.00 -1.50
C THR A 183 2.62 25.36 -2.45
N ASN A 184 3.06 24.86 -3.62
CA ASN A 184 2.21 24.20 -4.61
C ASN A 184 2.32 22.66 -4.47
N TYR A 185 1.47 22.07 -3.63
CA TYR A 185 1.43 20.62 -3.37
C TYR A 185 -0.02 20.15 -3.23
N ILE A 186 -0.25 18.85 -3.07
CA ILE A 186 -1.58 18.28 -2.87
C ILE A 186 -2.15 18.77 -1.53
N VAL A 187 -3.33 19.42 -1.58
CA VAL A 187 -4.09 19.89 -0.41
C VAL A 187 -5.57 19.57 -0.50
N ASN A 188 -6.04 19.11 -1.66
CA ASN A 188 -7.43 18.75 -1.88
C ASN A 188 -7.53 17.30 -2.39
N PRO A 189 -8.56 16.56 -2.02
CA PRO A 189 -8.77 15.19 -2.51
C PRO A 189 -8.84 15.06 -4.04
N SER A 190 -9.23 16.14 -4.74
CA SER A 190 -9.24 16.16 -6.21
C SER A 190 -7.85 16.15 -6.86
N ASP A 191 -6.82 16.44 -6.07
CA ASP A 191 -5.42 16.47 -6.51
C ASP A 191 -4.66 15.20 -6.11
N ASP A 192 -5.31 14.26 -5.40
CA ASP A 192 -4.67 13.06 -4.87
C ASP A 192 -3.97 12.25 -5.97
N PHE A 193 -2.77 11.78 -5.66
CA PHE A 193 -2.00 10.93 -6.56
C PHE A 193 -2.49 9.49 -6.44
N GLN A 194 -3.43 9.11 -7.30
CA GLN A 194 -4.10 7.82 -7.24
C GLN A 194 -4.25 7.18 -8.63
N PHE A 195 -4.22 5.84 -8.63
CA PHE A 195 -4.54 5.01 -9.79
C PHE A 195 -5.94 4.42 -9.61
N VAL A 196 -6.83 4.58 -10.57
CA VAL A 196 -8.20 4.07 -10.50
C VAL A 196 -8.26 2.67 -11.11
N TRP A 197 -8.51 1.68 -10.28
CA TRP A 197 -8.68 0.30 -10.69
C TRP A 197 -10.04 0.08 -11.37
N GLY A 198 -10.15 -0.97 -12.17
CA GLY A 198 -11.41 -1.39 -12.76
C GLY A 198 -12.24 -2.25 -11.82
N THR A 199 -13.36 -2.76 -12.34
CA THR A 199 -14.29 -3.61 -11.60
C THR A 199 -14.46 -5.01 -12.20
N SER A 200 -13.77 -5.33 -13.30
CA SER A 200 -13.90 -6.61 -13.99
C SER A 200 -13.14 -7.72 -13.26
N PRO A 201 -13.81 -8.83 -12.90
CA PRO A 201 -13.15 -10.02 -12.39
C PRO A 201 -12.60 -10.93 -13.52
N ALA A 202 -12.92 -10.63 -14.78
CA ALA A 202 -12.46 -11.40 -15.93
C ALA A 202 -10.97 -11.20 -16.19
N THR A 203 -10.38 -12.07 -17.01
CA THR A 203 -8.96 -11.95 -17.41
C THR A 203 -8.81 -10.92 -18.53
N PRO A 204 -8.01 -9.85 -18.35
CA PRO A 204 -7.27 -9.52 -17.12
C PRO A 204 -8.19 -9.01 -16.00
N ASP A 205 -7.95 -9.48 -14.77
CA ASP A 205 -8.66 -8.97 -13.58
C ASP A 205 -8.19 -7.56 -13.29
N THR A 206 -9.10 -6.60 -13.42
CA THR A 206 -8.78 -5.16 -13.27
C THR A 206 -9.06 -4.62 -11.88
N ARG A 207 -9.58 -5.44 -10.97
CA ARG A 207 -9.92 -5.01 -9.61
C ARG A 207 -8.67 -4.73 -8.78
N HIS A 208 -8.84 -3.90 -7.76
CA HIS A 208 -7.77 -3.64 -6.80
C HIS A 208 -7.25 -4.94 -6.17
N PRO A 209 -5.94 -5.18 -6.09
CA PRO A 209 -5.38 -6.42 -5.55
C PRO A 209 -5.90 -6.78 -4.16
N LEU A 210 -5.96 -5.80 -3.23
CA LEU A 210 -6.44 -6.02 -1.87
C LEU A 210 -7.96 -6.30 -1.79
N TYR A 211 -8.75 -5.76 -2.71
CA TYR A 211 -10.15 -6.14 -2.83
C TYR A 211 -10.27 -7.60 -3.28
N ARG A 212 -9.58 -7.94 -4.37
CA ARG A 212 -9.59 -9.27 -4.96
C ARG A 212 -9.15 -10.36 -3.98
N SER A 213 -8.11 -10.10 -3.18
CA SER A 213 -7.59 -11.06 -2.21
C SER A 213 -8.49 -11.19 -0.97
N ASN A 214 -9.25 -10.14 -0.63
CA ASN A 214 -10.04 -10.12 0.60
C ASN A 214 -11.52 -10.49 0.40
N TYR A 215 -12.14 -10.01 -0.70
CA TYR A 215 -13.54 -10.32 -1.03
C TYR A 215 -13.61 -11.53 -1.96
N THR A 216 -13.77 -12.72 -1.38
CA THR A 216 -13.79 -14.00 -2.13
C THR A 216 -15.12 -14.70 -2.00
N SER A 217 -15.39 -15.66 -2.89
CA SER A 217 -16.64 -16.48 -2.81
C SER A 217 -16.75 -17.34 -1.56
N THR A 218 -15.64 -17.50 -0.81
CA THR A 218 -15.59 -18.25 0.46
C THR A 218 -15.51 -17.34 1.68
N GLY A 219 -15.80 -16.06 1.51
CA GLY A 219 -15.70 -15.07 2.57
C GLY A 219 -14.39 -14.29 2.52
N GLY A 220 -13.95 -13.76 3.65
CA GLY A 220 -12.70 -13.02 3.75
C GLY A 220 -11.49 -13.88 3.39
N GLY A 221 -10.74 -13.51 2.34
CA GLY A 221 -9.52 -14.21 1.95
C GLY A 221 -8.33 -13.92 2.85
N GLU A 222 -8.38 -12.81 3.59
CA GLU A 222 -7.30 -12.36 4.49
C GLU A 222 -7.82 -12.15 5.91
N TYR A 223 -6.91 -12.11 6.86
CA TYR A 223 -7.20 -11.65 8.21
C TYR A 223 -6.77 -10.21 8.40
N MET A 224 -7.60 -9.44 9.10
CA MET A 224 -7.24 -8.10 9.54
C MET A 224 -6.42 -8.15 10.82
N SER A 225 -5.61 -7.13 11.05
CA SER A 225 -4.80 -7.04 12.25
C SER A 225 -5.65 -6.72 13.47
N ASN A 226 -5.72 -7.63 14.43
CA ASN A 226 -6.33 -7.37 15.72
C ASN A 226 -5.75 -6.15 16.41
N TRP A 227 -4.43 -5.93 16.28
CA TRP A 227 -3.75 -4.80 16.89
C TRP A 227 -4.29 -3.45 16.40
N LEU A 228 -4.44 -3.29 15.10
CA LEU A 228 -4.93 -2.03 14.54
C LEU A 228 -6.39 -1.80 14.93
N MET A 229 -7.26 -2.81 14.79
CA MET A 229 -8.67 -2.71 15.18
C MET A 229 -8.83 -2.36 16.66
N PHE A 230 -8.06 -3.01 17.54
CA PHE A 230 -8.06 -2.68 18.95
C PHE A 230 -7.68 -1.23 19.24
N ASN A 231 -6.61 -0.75 18.59
CA ASN A 231 -6.17 0.64 18.78
C ASN A 231 -7.20 1.64 18.26
N MET A 232 -7.89 1.34 17.18
CA MET A 232 -8.95 2.21 16.66
C MET A 232 -10.18 2.21 17.56
N ILE A 233 -10.52 1.08 18.20
CA ILE A 233 -11.65 1.01 19.13
C ILE A 233 -11.33 1.70 20.46
N ASN A 234 -10.10 1.53 20.98
CA ASN A 234 -9.78 1.88 22.36
C ASN A 234 -8.60 2.85 22.51
N GLY A 235 -7.90 3.21 21.41
CA GLY A 235 -6.58 3.84 21.47
C GLY A 235 -6.56 5.31 21.91
N HIS A 236 -7.67 6.02 21.76
CA HIS A 236 -7.77 7.43 22.11
C HIS A 236 -8.57 7.66 23.38
N ALA A 237 -7.97 7.38 24.53
CA ALA A 237 -8.59 7.60 25.85
C ALA A 237 -10.00 6.96 25.97
N GLY A 238 -10.17 5.80 25.37
CA GLY A 238 -11.44 5.07 25.36
C GLY A 238 -12.46 5.54 24.32
N ASN A 239 -12.10 6.42 23.41
CA ASN A 239 -12.95 6.82 22.29
C ASN A 239 -12.62 6.01 21.03
N THR A 240 -13.64 5.53 20.37
CA THR A 240 -13.49 4.83 19.08
C THR A 240 -13.11 5.82 17.98
N ASP A 241 -12.09 5.48 17.21
CA ASP A 241 -11.72 6.22 16.00
C ASP A 241 -12.77 5.96 14.91
N PRO A 242 -13.51 6.98 14.44
CA PRO A 242 -14.59 6.80 13.48
C PRO A 242 -14.11 6.26 12.12
N ARG A 243 -12.81 6.34 11.82
CA ARG A 243 -12.23 5.79 10.58
C ARG A 243 -12.29 4.26 10.53
N ILE A 244 -12.57 3.58 11.65
CA ILE A 244 -12.71 2.13 11.68
C ILE A 244 -13.75 1.65 10.67
N ASN A 245 -14.85 2.37 10.49
CA ASN A 245 -15.91 2.03 9.55
C ASN A 245 -15.48 2.14 8.07
N TYR A 246 -14.39 2.86 7.78
CA TYR A 246 -13.81 2.97 6.45
C TYR A 246 -12.72 1.93 6.18
N TYR A 247 -11.96 1.57 7.22
CA TYR A 247 -10.85 0.63 7.08
C TYR A 247 -11.27 -0.82 7.21
N PHE A 248 -12.36 -1.08 7.93
CA PHE A 248 -12.82 -2.42 8.25
C PHE A 248 -14.33 -2.57 8.04
N TYR A 249 -14.72 -3.76 7.63
CA TYR A 249 -16.11 -4.16 7.49
C TYR A 249 -16.37 -5.41 8.28
N ARG A 250 -17.31 -5.37 9.22
CA ARG A 250 -17.75 -6.52 10.02
C ARG A 250 -18.70 -7.38 9.21
N GLN A 251 -18.58 -8.69 9.36
CA GLN A 251 -19.51 -9.66 8.80
C GLN A 251 -20.48 -10.21 9.87
N VAL A 252 -20.22 -9.94 11.14
CA VAL A 252 -21.01 -10.35 12.29
C VAL A 252 -21.11 -9.21 13.31
N ASP A 253 -22.18 -9.15 14.06
CA ASP A 253 -22.42 -8.14 15.08
C ASP A 253 -21.63 -8.38 16.37
N ASN A 254 -21.38 -9.63 16.69
CA ASN A 254 -20.59 -10.02 17.86
C ASN A 254 -19.30 -10.73 17.46
N THR A 255 -18.25 -10.46 18.17
CA THR A 255 -17.02 -11.22 18.06
C THR A 255 -17.29 -12.68 18.40
N PRO A 256 -16.85 -13.67 17.59
CA PRO A 256 -17.09 -15.07 17.83
C PRO A 256 -16.69 -15.51 19.24
N GLY A 257 -17.57 -16.30 19.87
CA GLY A 257 -17.43 -16.75 21.27
C GLY A 257 -17.76 -15.69 22.32
N PHE A 258 -18.31 -14.54 21.96
CA PHE A 258 -18.79 -13.53 22.91
C PHE A 258 -19.93 -14.07 23.78
N ASP A 259 -20.88 -14.75 23.19
CA ASP A 259 -22.04 -15.32 23.82
C ASP A 259 -21.88 -16.78 24.24
N SER A 260 -20.65 -17.31 24.24
CA SER A 260 -20.34 -18.71 24.52
C SER A 260 -21.00 -19.75 23.59
N SER A 261 -21.54 -19.37 22.46
CA SER A 261 -21.91 -20.31 21.41
C SER A 261 -20.62 -20.95 20.85
N ALA A 262 -20.36 -22.16 21.37
CA ALA A 262 -19.07 -22.84 21.26
C ALA A 262 -18.80 -23.47 19.89
N ASP A 263 -19.67 -23.28 18.92
CA ASP A 263 -19.65 -24.03 17.67
C ASP A 263 -18.79 -23.35 16.59
N GLU A 264 -17.92 -22.43 16.97
CA GLU A 264 -17.22 -21.69 15.97
C GLU A 264 -15.78 -22.16 15.89
N GLU A 265 -15.48 -22.88 14.83
CA GLU A 265 -14.12 -23.18 14.42
C GLU A 265 -13.40 -21.89 14.06
N VAL A 266 -12.96 -21.15 15.08
CA VAL A 266 -12.11 -19.99 14.95
C VAL A 266 -10.83 -20.24 15.73
N LEU A 267 -9.77 -19.58 15.34
CA LEU A 267 -8.53 -19.67 16.09
C LEU A 267 -8.69 -19.05 17.48
N GLU A 268 -8.23 -19.74 18.52
CA GLU A 268 -8.29 -19.21 19.89
C GLU A 268 -7.69 -17.81 20.01
N CYS A 269 -6.62 -17.56 19.29
CA CYS A 269 -6.03 -16.24 19.18
C CYS A 269 -6.72 -15.31 18.19
N GLY A 270 -7.53 -15.82 17.30
CA GLY A 270 -8.45 -15.04 16.48
C GLY A 270 -9.72 -14.63 17.22
N LEU A 271 -9.98 -15.26 18.36
CA LEU A 271 -11.02 -14.83 19.28
C LEU A 271 -10.42 -13.77 20.19
N PRO A 272 -10.69 -12.50 19.98
CA PRO A 272 -10.27 -11.54 20.96
C PRO A 272 -11.11 -11.81 22.21
N GLY A 273 -10.57 -12.65 23.05
CA GLY A 273 -10.78 -12.46 24.43
C GLY A 273 -10.38 -11.02 24.75
N TYR A 274 -10.15 -10.63 25.79
CA TYR A 274 -9.68 -9.32 26.18
C TYR A 274 -8.29 -9.04 25.62
N TYR A 275 -8.13 -7.99 24.79
CA TYR A 275 -6.83 -7.51 24.43
C TYR A 275 -6.13 -6.87 25.62
N VAL A 276 -5.03 -7.45 26.03
CA VAL A 276 -4.14 -6.78 26.97
C VAL A 276 -3.19 -5.90 26.15
N PRO A 277 -3.25 -4.58 26.27
CA PRO A 277 -2.29 -3.70 25.60
C PRO A 277 -0.86 -4.11 25.90
N PRO A 278 0.08 -3.99 24.96
CA PRO A 278 1.47 -4.41 25.14
C PRO A 278 2.12 -3.88 26.42
N GLN A 279 1.75 -2.67 26.83
CA GLN A 279 2.27 -2.01 28.04
C GLN A 279 1.85 -2.68 29.35
N LEU A 280 0.79 -3.44 29.31
CA LEU A 280 0.23 -4.13 30.48
C LEU A 280 0.51 -5.64 30.48
N ARG A 281 1.19 -6.15 29.46
CA ARG A 281 1.53 -7.57 29.35
C ARG A 281 2.76 -7.90 30.17
N GLY A 282 2.70 -9.04 30.84
CA GLY A 282 3.92 -9.74 31.22
C GLY A 282 4.60 -10.32 29.97
N SER A 283 5.88 -10.67 30.07
CA SER A 283 6.67 -11.23 28.97
C SER A 283 6.05 -12.46 28.31
N ASP A 284 5.23 -13.19 29.05
CA ASP A 284 4.68 -14.49 28.67
C ASP A 284 3.18 -14.41 28.29
N THR A 285 2.60 -13.21 28.29
CA THR A 285 1.17 -13.05 27.97
C THR A 285 1.01 -12.88 26.47
N PRO A 286 0.33 -13.79 25.74
CA PRO A 286 0.08 -13.64 24.32
C PRO A 286 -0.81 -12.42 24.05
N PHE A 287 -0.78 -11.92 22.82
CA PHE A 287 -1.52 -10.71 22.41
C PHE A 287 -3.03 -10.89 22.59
N CYS A 288 -3.56 -12.04 22.29
CA CYS A 288 -4.89 -12.47 22.66
C CYS A 288 -4.78 -13.43 23.84
N ALA A 289 -4.92 -12.94 25.04
CA ALA A 289 -5.06 -13.83 26.19
C ALA A 289 -6.44 -14.48 26.14
N PRO A 290 -6.55 -15.81 26.24
CA PRO A 290 -7.84 -16.46 26.42
C PRO A 290 -8.38 -16.02 27.78
N THR A 291 -9.37 -15.16 27.76
CA THR A 291 -10.17 -14.84 28.93
C THR A 291 -11.51 -15.56 28.81
N ASN A 292 -12.18 -15.71 29.93
CA ASN A 292 -13.50 -16.27 29.94
C ASN A 292 -14.43 -15.49 28.96
N SER A 293 -15.46 -16.12 28.45
CA SER A 293 -16.39 -15.59 27.46
C SER A 293 -16.99 -14.20 27.82
N SER A 294 -17.09 -13.89 29.12
CA SER A 294 -17.64 -12.61 29.61
C SER A 294 -16.76 -11.37 29.33
N SER A 295 -15.55 -11.51 28.83
CA SER A 295 -14.63 -10.42 28.58
C SER A 295 -14.34 -10.18 27.10
N LYS A 296 -15.01 -10.89 26.21
CA LYS A 296 -14.88 -10.66 24.76
C LYS A 296 -15.69 -9.45 24.33
N PRO A 297 -15.16 -8.61 23.43
CA PRO A 297 -15.92 -7.46 22.99
C PRO A 297 -17.12 -7.85 22.13
N ALA A 298 -18.27 -7.25 22.41
CA ALA A 298 -19.49 -7.37 21.60
C ALA A 298 -19.49 -6.34 20.48
N ASN A 299 -18.49 -6.35 19.62
CA ASN A 299 -18.36 -5.32 18.60
C ASN A 299 -18.12 -5.86 17.18
N GLY A 300 -18.00 -7.18 17.02
CA GLY A 300 -17.83 -7.84 15.74
C GLY A 300 -16.49 -7.56 15.01
N TYR A 301 -15.63 -6.68 15.51
CA TYR A 301 -14.30 -6.47 14.95
C TYR A 301 -13.32 -7.50 15.48
N TRP A 302 -12.91 -8.39 14.62
CA TRP A 302 -11.91 -9.38 14.95
C TRP A 302 -11.18 -9.88 13.69
N GLY A 303 -9.97 -10.33 13.87
CA GLY A 303 -9.12 -10.85 12.82
C GLY A 303 -8.10 -11.79 13.41
N ARG A 304 -6.83 -11.48 13.28
CA ARG A 304 -5.76 -12.35 13.75
C ARG A 304 -4.64 -11.55 14.42
N ASP A 305 -4.00 -12.17 15.40
CA ASP A 305 -2.82 -11.58 16.02
C ASP A 305 -1.61 -11.69 15.12
N HIS A 306 -0.83 -10.63 15.11
CA HIS A 306 0.39 -10.56 14.33
C HIS A 306 1.34 -11.70 14.69
N GLY A 307 1.81 -12.42 13.69
CA GLY A 307 2.69 -13.57 13.85
C GLY A 307 2.02 -14.89 14.21
N ASN A 308 0.71 -14.93 14.35
CA ASN A 308 -0.02 -16.16 14.57
C ASN A 308 -0.11 -16.96 13.26
N ASP A 309 0.48 -18.16 13.23
CA ASP A 309 0.52 -19.07 12.08
C ASP A 309 -0.29 -20.36 12.28
N ASN A 310 -1.12 -20.43 13.32
CA ASN A 310 -1.97 -21.59 13.57
C ASN A 310 -3.06 -21.69 12.50
N GLY A 311 -3.16 -22.72 11.76
CA GLY A 311 -4.22 -23.09 10.81
C GLY A 311 -5.10 -21.95 10.22
N ILE A 312 -6.00 -22.31 9.35
CA ILE A 312 -7.03 -21.40 8.81
C ILE A 312 -8.36 -22.11 8.95
N PRO A 313 -9.15 -21.83 9.99
CA PRO A 313 -10.48 -22.40 10.14
C PRO A 313 -11.46 -21.83 9.11
N PRO A 314 -12.63 -22.47 8.89
CA PRO A 314 -13.63 -22.03 7.92
C PRO A 314 -14.45 -20.83 8.42
N ASP A 315 -13.77 -19.75 8.79
CA ASP A 315 -14.36 -18.55 9.39
C ASP A 315 -14.42 -17.36 8.39
N GLY A 316 -14.28 -17.63 7.11
CA GLY A 316 -14.24 -16.60 6.07
C GLY A 316 -15.44 -15.66 6.05
N PHE A 317 -16.63 -16.15 6.42
CA PHE A 317 -17.86 -15.36 6.51
C PHE A 317 -18.09 -14.69 7.88
N LYS A 318 -17.13 -14.77 8.79
CA LYS A 318 -17.26 -14.21 10.14
C LYS A 318 -16.20 -13.17 10.44
N ARG A 319 -14.98 -13.35 9.94
CA ARG A 319 -13.86 -12.45 10.19
C ARG A 319 -14.09 -11.06 9.59
N THR A 320 -13.51 -10.05 10.19
CA THR A 320 -13.54 -8.68 9.68
C THR A 320 -12.80 -8.59 8.35
N LEU A 321 -13.37 -7.86 7.41
CA LEU A 321 -12.80 -7.60 6.08
C LEU A 321 -12.17 -6.22 6.01
N ARG A 322 -11.38 -5.99 4.96
CA ARG A 322 -10.99 -4.64 4.58
C ARG A 322 -12.23 -3.83 4.21
N GLY A 323 -12.34 -2.61 4.72
CA GLY A 323 -13.45 -1.72 4.41
C GLY A 323 -13.34 -1.08 3.02
N ILE A 324 -14.16 -0.10 2.79
CA ILE A 324 -14.23 0.64 1.53
C ILE A 324 -12.89 1.31 1.17
N TYR A 325 -12.14 1.76 2.17
CA TYR A 325 -10.84 2.38 2.02
C TYR A 325 -9.76 1.51 2.68
N PRO A 326 -8.64 1.23 2.01
CA PRO A 326 -8.24 1.75 0.69
C PRO A 326 -8.64 0.87 -0.49
N ALA A 327 -9.24 -0.29 -0.29
CA ALA A 327 -9.47 -1.31 -1.32
C ALA A 327 -10.85 -1.25 -1.99
N GLY A 328 -11.71 -0.32 -1.57
CA GLY A 328 -13.02 -0.09 -2.17
C GLY A 328 -14.06 -1.17 -1.89
N GLY A 329 -13.97 -1.88 -0.78
CA GLY A 329 -14.93 -2.90 -0.35
C GLY A 329 -16.22 -2.32 0.23
N ALA A 330 -16.79 -2.94 1.24
CA ALA A 330 -17.99 -2.48 1.92
C ALA A 330 -17.67 -1.42 3.00
N PHE A 331 -18.56 -0.44 3.14
CA PHE A 331 -18.54 0.46 4.28
C PHE A 331 -19.29 -0.20 5.46
N ASP A 332 -18.73 -0.15 6.65
CA ASP A 332 -19.35 -0.69 7.85
C ASP A 332 -20.45 0.26 8.35
N ASP A 333 -21.68 0.01 7.91
CA ASP A 333 -22.89 0.71 8.32
C ASP A 333 -23.71 -0.02 9.39
N GLU A 334 -23.05 -1.03 10.03
CA GLU A 334 -23.67 -1.87 11.03
C GLU A 334 -24.77 -2.83 10.50
N SER A 335 -24.88 -2.99 9.19
CA SER A 335 -25.84 -3.93 8.60
C SER A 335 -25.42 -5.41 8.78
N PHE A 336 -24.15 -5.69 8.94
CA PHE A 336 -23.53 -7.02 9.17
C PHE A 336 -23.98 -8.13 8.21
N GLU A 337 -24.55 -7.79 7.11
CA GLU A 337 -24.80 -8.75 6.05
C GLU A 337 -23.49 -9.07 5.33
N GLY A 338 -22.83 -10.12 5.77
CA GLY A 338 -21.58 -10.58 5.16
C GLY A 338 -21.72 -10.82 3.67
N LYS A 339 -21.43 -9.84 2.88
CA LYS A 339 -21.43 -9.89 1.41
C LYS A 339 -20.02 -9.99 0.92
N VAL A 340 -19.58 -11.18 0.81
CA VAL A 340 -18.23 -11.45 0.39
C VAL A 340 -18.16 -12.29 -0.85
N ASP A 341 -19.23 -12.33 -1.55
CA ASP A 341 -19.22 -13.05 -2.77
C ASP A 341 -18.36 -12.32 -3.76
N GLY A 342 -17.31 -12.62 -4.14
CA GLY A 342 -16.58 -12.06 -5.27
C GLY A 342 -17.47 -11.84 -6.50
N ASP A 343 -18.65 -11.28 -6.27
CA ASP A 343 -19.77 -11.10 -7.20
C ASP A 343 -19.49 -10.06 -8.28
N GLY A 344 -18.26 -9.65 -8.41
CA GLY A 344 -17.87 -8.64 -9.37
C GLY A 344 -18.25 -7.21 -8.98
N GLN A 345 -18.68 -6.97 -7.76
CA GLN A 345 -18.90 -5.62 -7.23
C GLN A 345 -17.61 -4.81 -7.20
N GLY A 346 -16.49 -5.47 -7.43
CA GLY A 346 -15.26 -4.94 -7.94
C GLY A 346 -14.56 -3.86 -7.13
N GLY A 347 -15.03 -3.58 -5.92
CA GLY A 347 -14.40 -2.58 -5.07
C GLY A 347 -14.38 -1.18 -5.67
N PHE A 348 -15.45 -0.69 -6.23
CA PHE A 348 -15.64 0.67 -6.77
C PHE A 348 -14.50 1.24 -7.66
N GLY A 349 -13.50 0.46 -8.00
CA GLY A 349 -12.37 0.89 -8.82
C GLY A 349 -11.42 1.90 -8.16
N ILE A 350 -11.54 2.12 -6.86
CA ILE A 350 -10.71 3.10 -6.14
C ILE A 350 -9.44 2.44 -5.61
N THR A 351 -8.31 3.08 -5.84
CA THR A 351 -7.01 2.68 -5.29
C THR A 351 -6.74 3.35 -3.95
N PRO A 352 -5.82 2.80 -3.14
CA PRO A 352 -5.21 3.58 -2.07
C PRO A 352 -4.63 4.88 -2.59
N ILE A 353 -4.88 5.96 -1.88
CA ILE A 353 -4.27 7.24 -2.18
C ILE A 353 -2.78 7.13 -1.90
N LEU A 354 -1.95 7.31 -2.91
CA LEU A 354 -0.49 7.24 -2.79
C LEU A 354 0.05 8.47 -2.06
N LEU A 355 -0.58 9.62 -2.30
CA LEU A 355 -0.30 10.89 -1.65
C LEU A 355 -1.59 11.73 -1.60
N SER A 356 -1.85 12.25 -0.44
CA SER A 356 -2.98 13.14 -0.18
C SER A 356 -2.54 14.34 0.66
#